data_bc3b2149790ff520bb47bf4a804da30e
#
_entry.id   bc3b2149790ff520bb47bf4a804da30e
#
_cell.length_a   1.000
_cell.length_b   1.000
_cell.length_c   1.000
_cell.angle_alpha   90.00
_cell.angle_beta   90.00
_cell.angle_gamma   90.00
#
_symmetry.space_group_name_H-M   'P 1'
#
loop_
_entity.id
_entity.type
_entity.pdbx_description
1 polymer ?
#
loop_
_entity_poly.entity_id
_entity_poly.type
_entity_poly.pdbx_seq_one_letter_code
_entity_poly.pdbx_strand_id
1 'polypeptide(L)'
;EIAQCLVGSEMCIRDSIETCIEKHYGFLMRHFLEHSEIYGVELADPSELSLLSPVAFRNAEGGGSNAQVVYLPVVDGTNQVAAIFTVMKENGRISATLGTDFAPLLNQAIDQNELEVLLLQDGDTLLAVSAEGDVFTLHGRNTGPNSAYRSPIESSMLSFDLDSDEAVLRLGEINEPFTALADNALREQEEQDRESNTLRSSPAITGENYLSNYRPYDIVDQNVDGRQHGLCWAAVVASMCRYEKPDTWGTLTAQNVADYMGIGYDDGGTNNEAKSALEHYLGSPYVPTIKNVLSQADIITVINNIDPAYLQCRRPNGFLRYEYHAVALTGYLFSDTQTAVQIMDPAYECFKLASYNGSNWTFPFGTYTYTWIKTIRLLYNV
;
A
#
# COMPACT_ATOMS: atom_id res chain seq x y z
N GLU A 1 -33.74 15.38 7.05
CA GLU A 1 -32.54 15.51 7.95
C GLU A 1 -31.43 14.50 7.58
N ILE A 2 -31.76 13.26 7.19
CA ILE A 2 -30.76 12.25 6.76
C ILE A 2 -30.08 12.67 5.44
N ALA A 3 -30.83 13.22 4.48
CA ALA A 3 -30.29 13.68 3.21
C ALA A 3 -29.31 14.87 3.34
N GLN A 4 -29.51 15.74 4.34
CA GLN A 4 -28.60 16.88 4.61
C GLN A 4 -27.27 16.41 5.24
N CYS A 5 -27.25 15.33 6.00
CA CYS A 5 -26.00 14.75 6.52
C CYS A 5 -25.16 14.07 5.44
N LEU A 6 -25.81 13.41 4.47
CA LEU A 6 -25.13 12.76 3.34
C LEU A 6 -24.47 13.81 2.43
N VAL A 7 -25.19 14.85 2.02
CA VAL A 7 -24.66 15.96 1.20
C VAL A 7 -23.47 16.67 1.87
N GLY A 8 -23.47 16.79 3.19
CA GLY A 8 -22.35 17.37 3.94
C GLY A 8 -21.12 16.44 4.01
N SER A 9 -21.31 15.13 4.02
CA SER A 9 -20.21 14.15 4.05
C SER A 9 -19.54 14.00 2.67
N GLU A 10 -20.31 13.96 1.59
CA GLU A 10 -19.81 13.88 0.22
C GLU A 10 -18.95 15.10 -0.13
N MET A 11 -19.40 16.32 0.18
CA MET A 11 -18.61 17.53 -0.03
C MET A 11 -17.28 17.49 0.75
N CYS A 12 -17.29 17.01 1.99
CA CYS A 12 -16.07 16.85 2.79
C CYS A 12 -15.09 15.78 2.26
N ILE A 13 -15.60 14.74 1.59
CA ILE A 13 -14.75 13.70 0.98
C ILE A 13 -14.12 14.23 -0.30
N ARG A 14 -14.90 14.84 -1.18
CA ARG A 14 -14.42 15.42 -2.44
C ARG A 14 -13.32 16.46 -2.20
N ASP A 15 -13.54 17.43 -1.32
CA ASP A 15 -12.56 18.45 -0.96
C ASP A 15 -11.27 17.83 -0.41
N SER A 16 -11.39 16.69 0.30
CA SER A 16 -10.23 15.95 0.83
C SER A 16 -9.45 15.25 -0.28
N ILE A 17 -10.13 14.70 -1.29
CA ILE A 17 -9.52 14.07 -2.46
C ILE A 17 -8.80 15.14 -3.29
N GLU A 18 -9.47 16.26 -3.62
CA GLU A 18 -8.90 17.37 -4.38
C GLU A 18 -7.63 17.91 -3.70
N THR A 19 -7.71 18.21 -2.40
CA THR A 19 -6.55 18.65 -1.60
C THR A 19 -5.42 17.61 -1.60
N CYS A 20 -5.75 16.33 -1.58
CA CYS A 20 -4.76 15.26 -1.56
C CYS A 20 -4.07 15.10 -2.91
N ILE A 21 -4.82 15.22 -4.03
CA ILE A 21 -4.27 15.20 -5.37
C ILE A 21 -3.31 16.39 -5.55
N GLU A 22 -3.76 17.60 -5.26
CA GLU A 22 -2.94 18.80 -5.37
C GLU A 22 -1.64 18.71 -4.57
N LYS A 23 -1.72 18.13 -3.37
CA LYS A 23 -0.59 18.09 -2.46
C LYS A 23 0.37 16.92 -2.68
N HIS A 24 -0.13 15.73 -3.02
CA HIS A 24 0.65 14.50 -2.96
C HIS A 24 0.81 13.79 -4.31
N TYR A 25 -0.15 13.96 -5.24
CA TYR A 25 -0.16 13.17 -6.46
C TYR A 25 1.10 13.41 -7.32
N GLY A 26 1.39 14.67 -7.65
CA GLY A 26 2.55 15.00 -8.49
C GLY A 26 3.86 14.48 -7.91
N PHE A 27 4.05 14.65 -6.59
CA PHE A 27 5.24 14.20 -5.90
C PHE A 27 5.42 12.68 -5.92
N LEU A 28 4.36 11.92 -5.64
CA LEU A 28 4.42 10.45 -5.63
C LEU A 28 4.47 9.89 -7.07
N MET A 29 3.67 10.45 -7.97
CA MET A 29 3.56 9.96 -9.35
C MET A 29 4.85 10.19 -10.15
N ARG A 30 5.48 11.36 -10.02
CA ARG A 30 6.77 11.62 -10.66
C ARG A 30 7.77 10.50 -10.34
N HIS A 31 7.88 10.17 -9.05
CA HIS A 31 8.80 9.13 -8.63
C HIS A 31 8.38 7.74 -9.15
N PHE A 32 7.08 7.43 -9.09
CA PHE A 32 6.54 6.17 -9.63
C PHE A 32 6.87 6.01 -11.13
N LEU A 33 6.78 7.09 -11.91
CA LEU A 33 7.10 7.08 -13.33
C LEU A 33 8.60 6.92 -13.60
N GLU A 34 9.44 7.60 -12.82
CA GLU A 34 10.91 7.52 -12.97
C GLU A 34 11.46 6.13 -12.61
N HIS A 35 10.72 5.34 -11.82
CA HIS A 35 11.14 4.04 -11.30
C HIS A 35 10.07 2.96 -11.48
N SER A 36 9.30 3.03 -12.57
CA SER A 36 8.19 2.10 -12.82
C SER A 36 8.60 0.63 -12.80
N GLU A 37 9.85 0.33 -13.16
CA GLU A 37 10.42 -1.00 -13.09
C GLU A 37 10.48 -1.59 -11.67
N ILE A 38 10.67 -0.74 -10.64
CA ILE A 38 10.66 -1.17 -9.23
C ILE A 38 9.24 -1.64 -8.84
N TYR A 39 8.23 -1.00 -9.40
CA TYR A 39 6.82 -1.34 -9.15
C TYR A 39 6.30 -2.45 -10.05
N GLY A 40 7.13 -2.97 -10.96
CA GLY A 40 6.75 -4.03 -11.90
C GLY A 40 5.75 -3.57 -12.96
N VAL A 41 5.76 -2.28 -13.31
CA VAL A 41 4.83 -1.67 -14.27
C VAL A 41 5.58 -1.27 -15.54
N GLU A 42 5.09 -1.75 -16.69
CA GLU A 42 5.51 -1.29 -18.01
C GLU A 42 4.42 -0.35 -18.55
N LEU A 43 4.71 0.95 -18.55
CA LEU A 43 3.79 1.96 -19.07
C LEU A 43 3.98 2.14 -20.57
N ALA A 44 2.89 2.05 -21.33
CA ALA A 44 2.92 2.27 -22.77
C ALA A 44 3.26 3.73 -23.12
N ASP A 45 2.59 4.68 -22.48
CA ASP A 45 2.88 6.11 -22.54
C ASP A 45 2.55 6.77 -21.18
N PRO A 46 3.56 7.23 -20.43
CA PRO A 46 3.33 7.91 -19.15
C PRO A 46 2.51 9.20 -19.26
N SER A 47 2.44 9.82 -20.45
CA SER A 47 1.67 11.05 -20.65
C SER A 47 0.17 10.82 -20.82
N GLU A 48 -0.28 9.57 -20.96
CA GLU A 48 -1.68 9.19 -21.16
C GLU A 48 -2.33 8.62 -19.89
N LEU A 49 -1.77 8.92 -18.71
CA LEU A 49 -2.36 8.49 -17.45
C LEU A 49 -3.62 9.28 -17.11
N SER A 50 -4.64 8.59 -16.64
CA SER A 50 -5.92 9.18 -16.23
C SER A 50 -6.41 8.58 -14.93
N LEU A 51 -7.19 9.35 -14.16
CA LEU A 51 -7.80 8.88 -12.93
C LEU A 51 -9.24 8.41 -13.21
N LEU A 52 -9.58 7.24 -12.69
CA LEU A 52 -10.97 6.80 -12.62
C LEU A 52 -11.71 7.50 -11.47
N SER A 53 -13.01 7.35 -11.44
CA SER A 53 -13.82 7.84 -10.33
C SER A 53 -13.38 7.22 -9.01
N PRO A 54 -13.37 8.02 -7.91
CA PRO A 54 -12.97 7.53 -6.60
C PRO A 54 -13.96 6.47 -6.09
N VAL A 55 -13.43 5.42 -5.50
CA VAL A 55 -14.21 4.31 -4.97
C VAL A 55 -13.72 3.93 -3.57
N ALA A 56 -14.62 3.47 -2.72
CA ALA A 56 -14.30 2.95 -1.39
C ALA A 56 -14.79 1.50 -1.25
N PHE A 57 -14.10 0.71 -0.44
CA PHE A 57 -14.63 -0.61 -0.08
C PHE A 57 -15.81 -0.46 0.86
N ARG A 58 -16.86 -1.23 0.61
CA ARG A 58 -18.01 -1.37 1.51
C ARG A 58 -17.73 -2.49 2.51
N ASN A 59 -17.87 -2.20 3.80
CA ASN A 59 -17.72 -3.23 4.83
C ASN A 59 -18.97 -4.11 4.90
N ALA A 60 -18.82 -5.41 4.71
CA ALA A 60 -19.91 -6.37 4.79
C ALA A 60 -20.53 -6.46 6.19
N GLU A 61 -19.76 -6.22 7.25
CA GLU A 61 -20.24 -6.29 8.65
C GLU A 61 -20.86 -4.98 9.16
N GLY A 62 -20.90 -3.91 8.38
CA GLY A 62 -21.57 -2.63 8.74
C GLY A 62 -20.85 -1.79 9.80
N GLY A 63 -19.65 -2.15 10.22
CA GLY A 63 -18.81 -1.42 11.17
C GLY A 63 -18.00 -0.33 10.47
N GLY A 64 -18.38 0.96 10.58
CA GLY A 64 -17.57 2.06 10.06
C GLY A 64 -16.28 2.25 10.85
N SER A 65 -15.13 2.35 10.19
CA SER A 65 -13.91 2.89 10.78
C SER A 65 -14.00 4.43 10.80
N ASN A 66 -13.31 5.09 11.76
CA ASN A 66 -13.18 6.54 11.75
C ASN A 66 -12.21 7.05 10.66
N ALA A 67 -11.55 6.15 9.95
CA ALA A 67 -10.68 6.44 8.83
C ALA A 67 -11.48 6.33 7.53
N GLN A 68 -11.39 7.37 6.70
CA GLN A 68 -11.93 7.34 5.35
C GLN A 68 -10.77 6.96 4.41
N VAL A 69 -10.94 5.86 3.69
CA VAL A 69 -10.00 5.39 2.68
C VAL A 69 -10.72 5.36 1.34
N VAL A 70 -10.16 6.07 0.38
CA VAL A 70 -10.71 6.17 -0.98
C VAL A 70 -9.62 5.81 -1.97
N TYR A 71 -9.96 5.00 -2.94
CA TYR A 71 -9.06 4.50 -3.97
C TYR A 71 -9.39 5.19 -5.30
N LEU A 72 -8.38 5.69 -5.96
CA LEU A 72 -8.47 6.25 -7.31
C LEU A 72 -7.55 5.41 -8.21
N PRO A 73 -8.10 4.48 -9.01
CA PRO A 73 -7.30 3.74 -9.97
C PRO A 73 -6.75 4.69 -11.03
N VAL A 74 -5.48 4.52 -11.34
CA VAL A 74 -4.76 5.25 -12.40
C VAL A 74 -4.68 4.33 -13.59
N VAL A 75 -5.27 4.70 -14.70
CA VAL A 75 -5.26 3.94 -15.95
C VAL A 75 -4.34 4.56 -16.98
N ASP A 76 -3.75 3.74 -17.82
CA ASP A 76 -2.96 4.17 -18.98
C ASP A 76 -3.83 4.33 -20.24
N GLY A 77 -3.22 4.78 -21.34
CA GLY A 77 -3.90 4.96 -22.62
C GLY A 77 -4.50 3.68 -23.23
N THR A 78 -4.22 2.50 -22.65
CA THR A 78 -4.82 1.21 -23.03
C THR A 78 -5.98 0.80 -22.11
N ASN A 79 -6.38 1.66 -21.17
CA ASN A 79 -7.35 1.42 -20.11
C ASN A 79 -6.93 0.32 -19.09
N GLN A 80 -5.65 0.00 -19.01
CA GLN A 80 -5.15 -0.88 -17.97
C GLN A 80 -4.87 -0.08 -16.69
N VAL A 81 -5.21 -0.63 -15.53
CA VAL A 81 -4.90 -0.02 -14.24
C VAL A 81 -3.40 -0.20 -13.96
N ALA A 82 -2.66 0.89 -14.05
CA ALA A 82 -1.22 0.91 -13.83
C ALA A 82 -0.87 1.06 -12.35
N ALA A 83 -1.66 1.82 -11.60
CA ALA A 83 -1.44 2.09 -10.19
C ALA A 83 -2.76 2.39 -9.47
N ILE A 84 -2.70 2.38 -8.15
CA ILE A 84 -3.78 2.83 -7.26
C ILE A 84 -3.27 4.01 -6.44
N PHE A 85 -3.85 5.20 -6.65
CA PHE A 85 -3.63 6.34 -5.76
C PHE A 85 -4.67 6.29 -4.66
N THR A 86 -4.22 6.13 -3.42
CA THR A 86 -5.13 5.99 -2.28
C THR A 86 -5.06 7.21 -1.39
N VAL A 87 -6.22 7.78 -1.11
CA VAL A 87 -6.39 8.90 -0.19
C VAL A 87 -6.90 8.38 1.15
N MET A 88 -6.22 8.79 2.22
CA MET A 88 -6.60 8.44 3.59
C MET A 88 -6.83 9.70 4.40
N LYS A 89 -7.94 9.72 5.16
CA LYS A 89 -8.24 10.79 6.11
C LYS A 89 -8.42 10.20 7.50
N GLU A 90 -7.51 10.55 8.39
CA GLU A 90 -7.54 10.11 9.78
C GLU A 90 -7.39 11.29 10.72
N ASN A 91 -8.33 11.47 11.66
CA ASN A 91 -8.31 12.54 12.65
C ASN A 91 -8.11 13.97 12.03
N GLY A 92 -8.74 14.21 10.88
CA GLY A 92 -8.66 15.47 10.14
C GLY A 92 -7.37 15.68 9.36
N ARG A 93 -6.45 14.71 9.35
CA ARG A 93 -5.21 14.72 8.57
C ARG A 93 -5.36 13.86 7.33
N ILE A 94 -4.72 14.31 6.25
CA ILE A 94 -4.77 13.65 4.95
C ILE A 94 -3.39 13.10 4.63
N SER A 95 -3.33 11.89 4.11
CA SER A 95 -2.15 11.26 3.52
C SER A 95 -2.53 10.46 2.29
N ALA A 96 -1.54 10.14 1.47
CA ALA A 96 -1.73 9.33 0.28
C ALA A 96 -0.75 8.17 0.23
N THR A 97 -1.14 7.11 -0.48
CA THR A 97 -0.21 6.11 -0.99
C THR A 97 -0.36 5.99 -2.50
N LEU A 98 0.70 5.53 -3.16
CA LEU A 98 0.73 5.18 -4.56
C LEU A 98 1.50 3.87 -4.73
N GLY A 99 0.89 2.91 -5.38
CA GLY A 99 1.48 1.61 -5.64
C GLY A 99 0.61 0.79 -6.58
N THR A 100 0.99 -0.44 -6.85
CA THR A 100 0.19 -1.32 -7.71
C THR A 100 -0.94 -2.03 -6.97
N ASP A 101 -0.82 -2.22 -5.66
CA ASP A 101 -1.87 -2.81 -4.80
C ASP A 101 -2.62 -3.98 -5.49
N PHE A 102 -3.93 -3.83 -5.68
CA PHE A 102 -4.79 -4.79 -6.35
C PHE A 102 -5.02 -4.48 -7.85
N ALA A 103 -4.24 -3.57 -8.46
CA ALA A 103 -4.36 -3.22 -9.89
C ALA A 103 -4.27 -4.43 -10.83
N PRO A 104 -3.34 -5.40 -10.64
CA PRO A 104 -3.27 -6.57 -11.52
C PRO A 104 -4.55 -7.41 -11.51
N LEU A 105 -5.27 -7.45 -10.39
CA LEU A 105 -6.52 -8.19 -10.26
C LEU A 105 -7.72 -7.41 -10.83
N LEU A 106 -7.71 -6.09 -10.77
CA LEU A 106 -8.68 -5.27 -11.50
C LEU A 106 -8.52 -5.42 -13.01
N ASN A 107 -7.28 -5.53 -13.50
CA ASN A 107 -7.04 -5.77 -14.94
C ASN A 107 -7.60 -7.11 -15.41
N GLN A 108 -7.62 -8.14 -14.56
CA GLN A 108 -8.28 -9.40 -14.89
C GLN A 108 -9.80 -9.24 -15.04
N ALA A 109 -10.44 -8.37 -14.27
CA ALA A 109 -11.86 -8.05 -14.43
C ALA A 109 -12.13 -7.30 -15.74
N ILE A 110 -11.26 -6.36 -16.10
CA ILE A 110 -11.31 -5.65 -17.40
C ILE A 110 -11.21 -6.65 -18.56
N ASP A 111 -10.25 -7.56 -18.52
CA ASP A 111 -10.03 -8.57 -19.56
C ASP A 111 -11.24 -9.53 -19.73
N GLN A 112 -12.04 -9.69 -18.67
CA GLN A 112 -13.31 -10.45 -18.71
C GLN A 112 -14.50 -9.61 -19.15
N ASN A 113 -14.29 -8.35 -19.55
CA ASN A 113 -15.30 -7.36 -19.93
C ASN A 113 -16.24 -6.95 -18.78
N GLU A 114 -15.81 -7.11 -17.55
CA GLU A 114 -16.50 -6.61 -16.37
C GLU A 114 -16.17 -5.12 -16.19
N LEU A 115 -17.07 -4.24 -16.68
CA LEU A 115 -16.85 -2.78 -16.63
C LEU A 115 -17.33 -2.14 -15.32
N GLU A 116 -18.14 -2.84 -14.53
CA GLU A 116 -18.63 -2.38 -13.23
C GLU A 116 -18.42 -3.45 -12.19
N VAL A 117 -17.71 -3.11 -11.12
CA VAL A 117 -17.46 -4.01 -10.00
C VAL A 117 -17.75 -3.31 -8.67
N LEU A 118 -18.42 -4.01 -7.77
CA LEU A 118 -18.62 -3.56 -6.41
C LEU A 118 -17.42 -3.99 -5.56
N LEU A 119 -16.80 -3.05 -4.85
CA LEU A 119 -15.71 -3.34 -3.93
C LEU A 119 -16.25 -3.64 -2.53
N LEU A 120 -16.02 -4.86 -2.06
CA LEU A 120 -16.45 -5.31 -0.73
C LEU A 120 -15.26 -5.69 0.14
N GLN A 121 -15.39 -5.41 1.43
CA GLN A 121 -14.50 -5.93 2.45
C GLN A 121 -15.27 -6.83 3.43
N ASP A 122 -14.82 -8.08 3.53
CA ASP A 122 -15.31 -9.07 4.49
C ASP A 122 -14.17 -9.48 5.42
N GLY A 123 -14.12 -8.89 6.61
CA GLY A 123 -12.99 -9.03 7.52
C GLY A 123 -11.68 -8.59 6.87
N ASP A 124 -10.75 -9.53 6.68
CA ASP A 124 -9.45 -9.32 6.04
C ASP A 124 -9.45 -9.69 4.54
N THR A 125 -10.62 -9.91 3.94
CA THR A 125 -10.75 -10.23 2.53
C THR A 125 -11.30 -9.05 1.76
N LEU A 126 -10.62 -8.65 0.66
CA LEU A 126 -11.08 -7.64 -0.28
C LEU A 126 -11.59 -8.33 -1.53
N LEU A 127 -12.78 -7.97 -1.96
CA LEU A 127 -13.49 -8.59 -3.07
C LEU A 127 -13.91 -7.54 -4.09
N ALA A 128 -13.90 -7.91 -5.36
CA ALA A 128 -14.65 -7.23 -6.41
C ALA A 128 -15.78 -8.18 -6.87
N VAL A 129 -16.99 -7.66 -6.96
CA VAL A 129 -18.17 -8.43 -7.37
C VAL A 129 -18.75 -7.77 -8.61
N SER A 130 -18.88 -8.55 -9.69
CA SER A 130 -19.47 -8.06 -10.93
C SER A 130 -20.98 -7.89 -10.83
N ALA A 131 -21.59 -7.18 -11.78
CA ALA A 131 -23.04 -7.04 -11.89
C ALA A 131 -23.75 -8.40 -12.09
N GLU A 132 -23.05 -9.40 -12.65
CA GLU A 132 -23.56 -10.76 -12.86
C GLU A 132 -23.40 -11.65 -11.63
N GLY A 133 -22.72 -11.15 -10.60
CA GLY A 133 -22.48 -11.86 -9.33
C GLY A 133 -21.20 -12.69 -9.30
N ASP A 134 -20.32 -12.52 -10.28
CA ASP A 134 -19.00 -13.13 -10.25
C ASP A 134 -18.12 -12.44 -9.19
N VAL A 135 -17.40 -13.23 -8.42
CA VAL A 135 -16.59 -12.75 -7.30
C VAL A 135 -15.10 -12.91 -7.61
N PHE A 136 -14.39 -11.79 -7.58
CA PHE A 136 -12.93 -11.73 -7.71
C PHE A 136 -12.33 -11.40 -6.34
N THR A 137 -11.43 -12.24 -5.85
CA THR A 137 -10.71 -11.94 -4.62
C THR A 137 -9.53 -11.03 -4.94
N LEU A 138 -9.61 -9.76 -4.51
CA LEU A 138 -8.54 -8.77 -4.67
C LEU A 138 -7.46 -8.93 -3.60
N HIS A 139 -7.82 -9.43 -2.44
CA HIS A 139 -6.91 -9.73 -1.34
C HIS A 139 -7.63 -10.62 -0.33
N GLY A 140 -6.96 -11.63 0.26
CA GLY A 140 -7.55 -12.45 1.31
C GLY A 140 -7.14 -13.92 1.31
N ARG A 141 -7.75 -14.69 2.19
CA ARG A 141 -7.37 -16.08 2.48
C ARG A 141 -7.56 -17.10 1.34
N ASN A 142 -8.11 -16.71 0.20
CA ASN A 142 -8.37 -17.59 -0.93
C ASN A 142 -8.05 -16.88 -2.26
N THR A 143 -6.80 -16.49 -2.47
CA THR A 143 -6.35 -15.93 -3.74
C THR A 143 -5.95 -17.06 -4.68
N GLY A 144 -6.80 -17.42 -5.62
CA GLY A 144 -6.48 -18.33 -6.71
C GLY A 144 -7.58 -18.29 -7.77
N PRO A 145 -7.24 -18.42 -9.06
CA PRO A 145 -8.19 -18.29 -10.17
C PRO A 145 -9.31 -19.35 -10.20
N ASN A 146 -9.29 -20.30 -9.27
CA ASN A 146 -10.28 -21.37 -9.17
C ASN A 146 -10.90 -21.53 -7.77
N SER A 147 -10.60 -20.63 -6.82
CA SER A 147 -11.31 -20.65 -5.55
C SER A 147 -12.67 -20.01 -5.78
N ALA A 148 -13.69 -20.83 -6.10
CA ALA A 148 -15.07 -20.44 -5.90
C ALA A 148 -15.23 -20.09 -4.41
N TYR A 149 -14.89 -18.88 -4.03
CA TYR A 149 -15.26 -18.31 -2.74
C TYR A 149 -16.79 -18.24 -2.72
N ARG A 150 -17.39 -19.35 -2.38
CA ARG A 150 -18.78 -19.36 -1.94
C ARG A 150 -18.78 -18.81 -0.52
N SER A 151 -18.50 -17.49 -0.39
CA SER A 151 -19.01 -16.77 0.76
C SER A 151 -20.52 -16.99 0.78
N PRO A 152 -21.13 -17.17 1.95
CA PRO A 152 -22.55 -16.96 2.11
C PRO A 152 -22.86 -15.45 2.04
N ILE A 153 -22.36 -14.76 1.00
CA ILE A 153 -22.95 -13.50 0.58
C ILE A 153 -24.33 -13.90 0.13
N GLU A 154 -25.25 -13.85 1.08
CA GLU A 154 -26.64 -14.19 0.83
C GLU A 154 -27.09 -13.41 -0.40
N SER A 155 -27.81 -14.06 -1.29
CA SER A 155 -28.37 -13.47 -2.51
C SER A 155 -29.23 -12.21 -2.25
N SER A 156 -29.52 -11.87 -1.01
CA SER A 156 -30.13 -10.63 -0.56
C SER A 156 -29.16 -9.43 -0.58
N MET A 157 -27.84 -9.64 -0.60
CA MET A 157 -26.85 -8.55 -0.79
C MET A 157 -26.59 -8.24 -2.27
N LEU A 158 -26.98 -9.11 -3.19
CA LEU A 158 -26.78 -8.93 -4.63
C LEU A 158 -27.83 -8.04 -5.32
N SER A 159 -28.83 -7.51 -4.60
CA SER A 159 -29.75 -6.51 -5.15
C SER A 159 -29.17 -5.09 -4.94
N PHE A 160 -28.06 -4.80 -5.59
CA PHE A 160 -27.48 -3.47 -5.56
C PHE A 160 -28.21 -2.54 -6.52
N ASP A 161 -28.48 -1.33 -6.04
CA ASP A 161 -28.76 -0.20 -6.92
C ASP A 161 -27.39 0.36 -7.35
N LEU A 162 -26.83 -0.21 -8.43
CA LEU A 162 -25.52 0.15 -8.99
C LEU A 162 -25.41 1.64 -9.33
N ASP A 163 -26.56 2.32 -9.53
CA ASP A 163 -26.57 3.74 -9.94
C ASP A 163 -26.23 4.71 -8.79
N SER A 164 -26.22 4.27 -7.54
CA SER A 164 -26.05 5.13 -6.37
C SER A 164 -25.00 4.67 -5.35
N ASP A 165 -24.24 3.59 -5.62
CA ASP A 165 -23.33 3.02 -4.64
C ASP A 165 -21.91 3.56 -4.81
N GLU A 166 -21.39 4.28 -3.78
CA GLU A 166 -20.02 4.80 -3.71
C GLU A 166 -18.93 3.70 -3.74
N ALA A 167 -19.32 2.44 -3.57
CA ALA A 167 -18.43 1.29 -3.64
C ALA A 167 -18.34 0.68 -5.05
N VAL A 168 -19.10 1.19 -6.02
CA VAL A 168 -19.08 0.70 -7.42
C VAL A 168 -17.96 1.38 -8.19
N LEU A 169 -16.97 0.60 -8.58
CA LEU A 169 -15.91 1.01 -9.49
C LEU A 169 -16.38 0.80 -10.93
N ARG A 170 -16.41 1.89 -11.71
CA ARG A 170 -16.67 1.87 -13.16
C ARG A 170 -15.35 1.93 -13.91
N LEU A 171 -14.92 0.75 -14.37
CA LEU A 171 -13.73 0.61 -15.20
C LEU A 171 -14.00 1.21 -16.58
N GLY A 172 -13.16 2.17 -16.99
CA GLY A 172 -13.34 2.89 -18.26
C GLY A 172 -14.07 4.25 -18.15
N GLU A 173 -14.60 4.62 -16.98
CA GLU A 173 -15.10 5.97 -16.72
C GLU A 173 -14.00 6.88 -16.17
N ILE A 174 -13.34 7.63 -17.06
CA ILE A 174 -12.34 8.62 -16.69
C ILE A 174 -13.01 9.77 -15.93
N ASN A 175 -12.46 10.12 -14.79
CA ASN A 175 -12.85 11.30 -14.02
C ASN A 175 -12.07 12.53 -14.51
N GLU A 176 -12.57 13.19 -15.56
CA GLU A 176 -11.91 14.33 -16.17
C GLU A 176 -11.51 15.45 -15.18
N PRO A 177 -12.36 15.86 -14.19
CA PRO A 177 -11.96 16.84 -13.18
C PRO A 177 -10.74 16.42 -12.35
N PHE A 178 -10.69 15.17 -11.89
CA PHE A 178 -9.56 14.69 -11.09
C PHE A 178 -8.32 14.42 -11.96
N THR A 179 -8.49 13.97 -13.19
CA THR A 179 -7.40 13.83 -14.16
C THR A 179 -6.75 15.19 -14.45
N ALA A 180 -7.54 16.23 -14.73
CA ALA A 180 -7.01 17.57 -14.95
C ALA A 180 -6.26 18.14 -13.71
N LEU A 181 -6.75 17.82 -12.51
CA LEU A 181 -6.10 18.20 -11.26
C LEU A 181 -4.76 17.46 -11.06
N ALA A 182 -4.74 16.17 -11.38
CA ALA A 182 -3.55 15.31 -11.32
C ALA A 182 -2.47 15.77 -12.31
N ASP A 183 -2.85 16.11 -13.55
CA ASP A 183 -1.94 16.66 -14.56
C ASP A 183 -1.35 17.99 -14.15
N ASN A 184 -2.15 18.85 -13.49
CA ASN A 184 -1.65 20.11 -12.96
C ASN A 184 -0.63 19.86 -11.83
N ALA A 185 -0.96 18.98 -10.88
CA ALA A 185 -0.07 18.64 -9.77
C ALA A 185 1.26 18.05 -10.25
N LEU A 186 1.23 17.21 -11.29
CA LEU A 186 2.44 16.63 -11.89
C LEU A 186 3.30 17.70 -12.57
N ARG A 187 2.70 18.61 -13.34
CA ARG A 187 3.42 19.74 -13.98
C ARG A 187 4.04 20.68 -12.95
N GLU A 188 3.31 21.04 -11.90
CA GLU A 188 3.83 21.89 -10.82
C GLU A 188 5.02 21.21 -10.11
N GLN A 189 4.98 19.89 -9.93
CA GLN A 189 6.11 19.14 -9.38
C GLN A 189 7.34 19.19 -10.30
N GLU A 190 7.17 18.99 -11.60
CA GLU A 190 8.26 19.09 -12.57
C GLU A 190 8.89 20.49 -12.60
N GLU A 191 8.10 21.55 -12.47
CA GLU A 191 8.58 22.94 -12.38
C GLU A 191 9.39 23.16 -11.10
N GLN A 192 8.90 22.69 -9.94
CA GLN A 192 9.60 22.77 -8.66
C GLN A 192 10.96 22.04 -8.72
N ASP A 193 11.02 20.88 -9.34
CA ASP A 193 12.27 20.11 -9.49
C ASP A 193 13.29 20.83 -10.36
N ARG A 194 12.85 21.48 -11.44
CA ARG A 194 13.72 22.31 -12.30
C ARG A 194 14.28 23.52 -11.53
N GLU A 195 13.46 24.20 -10.75
CA GLU A 195 13.88 25.33 -9.92
C GLU A 195 14.84 24.91 -8.80
N SER A 196 14.55 23.80 -8.11
CA SER A 196 15.38 23.27 -7.04
C SER A 196 16.79 22.88 -7.51
N ASN A 197 16.91 22.37 -8.73
CA ASN A 197 18.20 22.05 -9.34
C ASN A 197 19.05 23.30 -9.65
N THR A 198 18.44 24.48 -9.76
CA THR A 198 19.14 25.76 -10.02
C THR A 198 19.53 26.52 -8.76
N LEU A 199 18.90 26.26 -7.60
CA LEU A 199 18.99 27.08 -6.39
C LEU A 199 19.63 26.38 -5.17
N ARG A 200 20.33 25.25 -5.32
CA ARG A 200 20.89 24.50 -4.18
C ARG A 200 21.83 25.33 -3.30
N SER A 201 21.27 25.92 -2.24
CA SER A 201 22.00 26.60 -1.16
C SER A 201 21.46 26.41 0.26
N SER A 202 20.76 25.34 0.58
CA SER A 202 20.34 25.04 1.95
C SER A 202 20.44 23.56 2.29
N PRO A 203 20.87 23.20 3.51
CA PRO A 203 20.94 21.81 3.96
C PRO A 203 19.57 21.33 4.45
N ALA A 204 18.55 21.41 3.61
CA ALA A 204 17.32 20.68 3.88
C ALA A 204 17.61 19.17 3.73
N ILE A 205 16.92 18.35 4.52
CA ILE A 205 16.99 16.89 4.40
C ILE A 205 16.18 16.53 3.13
N THR A 206 16.79 16.76 1.96
CA THR A 206 16.21 16.46 0.67
C THR A 206 16.98 15.34 0.01
N GLY A 207 16.29 14.49 -0.71
CA GLY A 207 16.89 13.41 -1.47
C GLY A 207 15.97 12.20 -1.53
N GLU A 208 16.37 11.28 -2.36
CA GLU A 208 15.72 9.99 -2.54
C GLU A 208 16.76 8.89 -2.61
N ASN A 209 16.43 7.74 -2.10
CA ASN A 209 17.23 6.53 -2.27
C ASN A 209 16.38 5.29 -2.01
N TYR A 210 16.69 4.21 -2.71
CA TYR A 210 15.97 2.95 -2.69
C TYR A 210 16.94 1.79 -2.66
N LEU A 211 16.61 0.75 -1.92
CA LEU A 211 17.43 -0.45 -1.87
C LEU A 211 17.56 -1.10 -3.25
N SER A 212 16.52 -1.02 -4.07
CA SER A 212 16.53 -1.52 -5.45
C SER A 212 17.56 -0.83 -6.36
N ASN A 213 18.06 0.36 -6.00
CA ASN A 213 19.14 1.04 -6.73
C ASN A 213 20.49 0.31 -6.62
N TYR A 214 20.67 -0.54 -5.60
CA TYR A 214 21.92 -1.27 -5.34
C TYR A 214 21.85 -2.72 -5.82
N ARG A 215 20.72 -3.36 -5.56
CA ARG A 215 20.39 -4.72 -5.99
C ARG A 215 18.88 -4.95 -5.89
N PRO A 216 18.29 -5.85 -6.70
CA PRO A 216 16.87 -6.15 -6.60
C PRO A 216 16.48 -6.50 -5.15
N TYR A 217 15.36 -5.93 -4.70
CA TYR A 217 14.76 -6.29 -3.42
C TYR A 217 13.64 -7.28 -3.68
N ASP A 218 13.78 -8.51 -3.16
CA ASP A 218 12.81 -9.56 -3.37
C ASP A 218 11.55 -9.32 -2.55
N ILE A 219 10.40 -9.34 -3.21
CA ILE A 219 9.11 -9.43 -2.54
C ILE A 219 8.91 -10.88 -2.11
N VAL A 220 8.74 -11.09 -0.80
CA VAL A 220 8.32 -12.38 -0.26
C VAL A 220 6.88 -12.23 0.18
N ASP A 221 6.00 -13.04 -0.40
CA ASP A 221 4.59 -13.03 -0.06
C ASP A 221 4.32 -13.74 1.28
N GLN A 222 3.14 -13.51 1.84
CA GLN A 222 2.64 -14.19 3.04
C GLN A 222 1.71 -15.36 2.72
N ASN A 223 1.57 -15.73 1.44
CA ASN A 223 0.66 -16.75 0.98
C ASN A 223 1.26 -18.15 1.17
N VAL A 224 0.43 -19.09 1.57
CA VAL A 224 0.74 -20.51 1.64
C VAL A 224 -0.38 -21.28 0.96
N ASP A 225 -0.04 -22.11 -0.01
CA ASP A 225 -1.01 -22.92 -0.76
C ASP A 225 -2.18 -22.09 -1.35
N GLY A 226 -1.89 -20.88 -1.83
CA GLY A 226 -2.88 -19.95 -2.38
C GLY A 226 -3.81 -19.31 -1.33
N ARG A 227 -3.42 -19.32 -0.07
CA ARG A 227 -4.15 -18.67 1.03
C ARG A 227 -3.26 -17.65 1.73
N GLN A 228 -3.83 -16.52 2.04
CA GLN A 228 -3.19 -15.58 2.93
C GLN A 228 -3.30 -16.04 4.39
N HIS A 229 -2.18 -15.92 5.08
CA HIS A 229 -2.02 -16.27 6.49
C HIS A 229 -1.47 -15.08 7.29
N GLY A 230 -1.40 -15.20 8.61
CA GLY A 230 -0.77 -14.23 9.51
C GLY A 230 0.75 -14.14 9.40
N LEU A 231 1.31 -14.40 8.21
CA LEU A 231 2.76 -14.54 7.97
C LEU A 231 3.45 -13.25 7.51
N CYS A 232 2.78 -12.08 7.54
CA CYS A 232 3.39 -10.81 7.13
C CYS A 232 4.74 -10.54 7.82
N TRP A 233 4.85 -10.85 9.11
CA TRP A 233 6.07 -10.72 9.87
C TRP A 233 7.20 -11.61 9.35
N ALA A 234 6.89 -12.85 9.01
CA ALA A 234 7.84 -13.84 8.52
C ALA A 234 8.25 -13.54 7.07
N ALA A 235 7.33 -13.06 6.26
CA ALA A 235 7.58 -12.62 4.89
C ALA A 235 8.57 -11.43 4.86
N VAL A 236 8.37 -10.43 5.73
CA VAL A 236 9.31 -9.31 5.85
C VAL A 236 10.69 -9.79 6.34
N VAL A 237 10.75 -10.67 7.33
CA VAL A 237 12.03 -11.27 7.78
C VAL A 237 12.72 -12.00 6.63
N ALA A 238 11.98 -12.82 5.87
CA ALA A 238 12.54 -13.56 4.75
C ALA A 238 13.08 -12.64 3.65
N SER A 239 12.32 -11.60 3.27
CA SER A 239 12.77 -10.63 2.25
C SER A 239 14.02 -9.86 2.70
N MET A 240 14.10 -9.43 3.95
CA MET A 240 15.30 -8.81 4.52
C MET A 240 16.50 -9.77 4.47
N CYS A 241 16.31 -11.03 4.84
CA CYS A 241 17.37 -12.03 4.80
C CYS A 241 17.85 -12.35 3.38
N ARG A 242 16.92 -12.45 2.40
CA ARG A 242 17.27 -12.60 0.99
C ARG A 242 18.10 -11.42 0.50
N TYR A 243 17.70 -10.21 0.86
CA TYR A 243 18.41 -9.01 0.48
C TYR A 243 19.81 -8.95 1.08
N GLU A 244 19.98 -9.21 2.38
CA GLU A 244 21.28 -9.11 3.06
C GLU A 244 22.24 -10.26 2.74
N LYS A 245 21.72 -11.46 2.52
CA LYS A 245 22.50 -12.68 2.27
C LYS A 245 21.90 -13.49 1.10
N PRO A 246 21.87 -12.96 -0.13
CA PRO A 246 21.23 -13.62 -1.26
C PRO A 246 21.82 -14.99 -1.59
N ASP A 247 23.14 -15.15 -1.46
CA ASP A 247 23.82 -16.44 -1.72
C ASP A 247 23.42 -17.54 -0.73
N THR A 248 23.01 -17.16 0.49
CA THR A 248 22.66 -18.12 1.54
C THR A 248 21.17 -18.31 1.66
N TRP A 249 20.39 -17.23 1.54
CA TRP A 249 18.97 -17.20 1.83
C TRP A 249 18.09 -16.79 0.64
N GLY A 250 18.61 -16.75 -0.58
CA GLY A 250 17.87 -16.30 -1.78
C GLY A 250 16.54 -17.04 -2.04
N THR A 251 16.30 -18.20 -1.41
CA THR A 251 15.06 -18.95 -1.49
C THR A 251 14.28 -19.04 -0.18
N LEU A 252 14.68 -18.26 0.84
CA LEU A 252 13.99 -18.28 2.14
C LEU A 252 12.54 -17.79 2.00
N THR A 253 11.58 -18.54 2.51
CA THR A 253 10.14 -18.22 2.46
C THR A 253 9.59 -17.81 3.81
N ALA A 254 8.40 -17.19 3.84
CA ALA A 254 7.72 -16.89 5.09
C ALA A 254 7.44 -18.16 5.92
N GLN A 255 7.08 -19.28 5.25
CA GLN A 255 6.87 -20.59 5.90
C GLN A 255 8.14 -21.07 6.60
N ASN A 256 9.30 -20.99 5.93
CA ASN A 256 10.56 -21.44 6.52
C ASN A 256 10.86 -20.67 7.82
N VAL A 257 10.57 -19.36 7.83
CA VAL A 257 10.78 -18.51 9.02
C VAL A 257 9.80 -18.91 10.14
N ALA A 258 8.52 -19.08 9.82
CA ALA A 258 7.50 -19.47 10.78
C ALA A 258 7.76 -20.87 11.36
N ASP A 259 8.09 -21.84 10.52
CA ASP A 259 8.43 -23.20 10.93
C ASP A 259 9.64 -23.24 11.87
N TYR A 260 10.71 -22.49 11.55
CA TYR A 260 11.88 -22.37 12.40
C TYR A 260 11.53 -21.81 13.78
N MET A 261 10.65 -20.81 13.84
CA MET A 261 10.22 -20.19 15.10
C MET A 261 9.14 -21.01 15.83
N GLY A 262 8.60 -22.06 15.21
CA GLY A 262 7.52 -22.87 15.78
C GLY A 262 6.21 -22.14 15.92
N ILE A 263 5.93 -21.15 15.05
CA ILE A 263 4.73 -20.32 15.07
C ILE A 263 3.78 -20.82 13.99
N GLY A 264 2.52 -21.04 14.34
CA GLY A 264 1.49 -21.42 13.38
C GLY A 264 1.23 -20.32 12.34
N TYR A 265 0.89 -20.70 11.12
CA TYR A 265 0.76 -19.75 10.00
C TYR A 265 -0.31 -18.67 10.22
N ASP A 266 -1.34 -18.96 11.00
CA ASP A 266 -2.42 -18.01 11.34
C ASP A 266 -2.18 -17.24 12.66
N ASP A 267 -1.12 -17.57 13.42
CA ASP A 267 -0.94 -17.03 14.78
C ASP A 267 -0.30 -15.64 14.81
N GLY A 268 0.36 -15.26 13.73
CA GLY A 268 1.14 -14.01 13.68
C GLY A 268 2.35 -14.01 14.61
N GLY A 269 3.41 -13.27 14.27
CA GLY A 269 4.62 -13.16 15.09
C GLY A 269 4.73 -11.81 15.78
N THR A 270 5.36 -11.82 16.96
CA THR A 270 5.72 -10.62 17.71
C THR A 270 7.01 -10.00 17.19
N ASN A 271 7.30 -8.74 17.57
CA ASN A 271 8.59 -8.10 17.25
C ASN A 271 9.80 -8.85 17.82
N ASN A 272 9.64 -9.50 18.98
CA ASN A 272 10.73 -10.28 19.57
C ASN A 272 11.01 -11.54 18.75
N GLU A 273 9.97 -12.19 18.23
CA GLU A 273 10.11 -13.36 17.37
C GLU A 273 10.69 -12.97 16.01
N ALA A 274 10.23 -11.89 15.39
CA ALA A 274 10.83 -11.36 14.16
C ALA A 274 12.31 -10.99 14.37
N LYS A 275 12.65 -10.34 15.50
CA LYS A 275 14.02 -10.02 15.86
C LYS A 275 14.86 -11.30 16.03
N SER A 276 14.36 -12.31 16.75
CA SER A 276 15.07 -13.56 16.97
C SER A 276 15.28 -14.34 15.67
N ALA A 277 14.31 -14.32 14.76
CA ALA A 277 14.46 -14.90 13.43
C ALA A 277 15.55 -14.17 12.61
N LEU A 278 15.56 -12.84 12.60
CA LEU A 278 16.64 -12.06 11.97
C LEU A 278 18.02 -12.36 12.58
N GLU A 279 18.12 -12.48 13.91
CA GLU A 279 19.37 -12.87 14.60
C GLU A 279 19.85 -14.26 14.15
N HIS A 280 18.95 -15.20 13.98
CA HIS A 280 19.28 -16.54 13.52
C HIS A 280 19.77 -16.56 12.08
N TYR A 281 18.98 -16.02 11.16
CA TYR A 281 19.27 -16.11 9.73
C TYR A 281 20.42 -15.20 9.29
N LEU A 282 20.52 -13.99 9.85
CA LEU A 282 21.59 -13.07 9.50
C LEU A 282 22.90 -13.37 10.28
N GLY A 283 22.80 -13.68 11.58
CA GLY A 283 23.97 -13.92 12.42
C GLY A 283 24.93 -12.72 12.44
N SER A 284 26.17 -12.93 12.93
CA SER A 284 27.19 -11.88 12.91
C SER A 284 27.54 -11.45 11.47
N PRO A 285 27.78 -10.15 11.17
CA PRO A 285 27.90 -9.04 12.15
C PRO A 285 26.59 -8.32 12.48
N TYR A 286 25.43 -8.79 12.02
CA TYR A 286 24.15 -8.12 12.19
C TYR A 286 23.63 -8.21 13.62
N VAL A 287 23.12 -7.09 14.14
CA VAL A 287 22.48 -6.99 15.46
C VAL A 287 21.09 -6.35 15.30
N PRO A 288 20.05 -7.15 15.05
CA PRO A 288 18.68 -6.64 14.97
C PRO A 288 18.26 -5.97 16.28
N THR A 289 17.78 -4.74 16.21
CA THR A 289 17.45 -3.92 17.37
C THR A 289 16.06 -3.30 17.22
N ILE A 290 15.18 -3.52 18.21
CA ILE A 290 13.83 -2.93 18.23
C ILE A 290 13.94 -1.46 18.63
N LYS A 291 13.34 -0.59 17.82
CA LYS A 291 13.22 0.86 18.00
C LYS A 291 11.75 1.32 17.92
N ASN A 292 11.49 2.56 18.28
CA ASN A 292 10.25 3.25 17.93
C ASN A 292 10.23 3.58 16.43
N VAL A 293 9.22 4.33 15.97
CA VAL A 293 9.18 4.91 14.63
C VAL A 293 10.47 5.71 14.40
N LEU A 294 11.10 5.52 13.24
CA LEU A 294 12.33 6.20 12.90
C LEU A 294 12.07 7.68 12.59
N SER A 295 13.01 8.54 12.95
CA SER A 295 13.05 9.91 12.42
C SER A 295 13.44 9.90 10.94
N GLN A 296 13.17 11.00 10.23
CA GLN A 296 13.61 11.16 8.83
C GLN A 296 15.13 10.94 8.68
N ALA A 297 15.93 11.50 9.59
CA ALA A 297 17.38 11.32 9.59
C ALA A 297 17.80 9.85 9.80
N ASP A 298 17.07 9.10 10.64
CA ASP A 298 17.30 7.66 10.82
C ASP A 298 16.89 6.87 9.58
N ILE A 299 15.78 7.22 8.92
CA ILE A 299 15.35 6.60 7.66
C ILE A 299 16.43 6.76 6.59
N ILE A 300 16.91 7.98 6.37
CA ILE A 300 18.01 8.28 5.46
C ILE A 300 19.24 7.43 5.78
N THR A 301 19.61 7.38 7.06
CA THR A 301 20.78 6.61 7.51
C THR A 301 20.63 5.14 7.21
N VAL A 302 19.46 4.55 7.49
CA VAL A 302 19.17 3.12 7.25
C VAL A 302 19.29 2.81 5.76
N ILE A 303 18.57 3.54 4.91
CA ILE A 303 18.54 3.25 3.48
C ILE A 303 19.88 3.56 2.79
N ASN A 304 20.58 4.63 3.20
CA ASN A 304 21.91 4.95 2.64
C ASN A 304 23.00 3.97 3.08
N ASN A 305 22.81 3.27 4.19
CA ASN A 305 23.64 2.14 4.59
C ASN A 305 23.29 0.83 3.86
N ILE A 306 22.29 0.90 2.96
CA ILE A 306 21.82 -0.25 2.18
C ILE A 306 21.14 -1.31 3.07
N ASP A 307 20.53 -0.90 4.18
CA ASP A 307 19.84 -1.79 5.12
C ASP A 307 18.33 -1.67 4.95
N PRO A 308 17.58 -2.76 4.78
CA PRO A 308 16.13 -2.75 4.98
C PRO A 308 15.78 -2.64 6.47
N ALA A 309 14.57 -2.16 6.76
CA ALA A 309 14.07 -2.20 8.11
C ALA A 309 12.67 -2.82 8.18
N TYR A 310 12.45 -3.65 9.20
CA TYR A 310 11.14 -4.20 9.50
C TYR A 310 10.29 -3.15 10.20
N LEU A 311 9.09 -2.89 9.70
CA LEU A 311 8.12 -1.98 10.28
C LEU A 311 6.93 -2.77 10.82
N GLN A 312 6.63 -2.59 12.11
CA GLN A 312 5.37 -3.03 12.67
C GLN A 312 4.35 -1.91 12.61
N CYS A 313 3.22 -2.19 12.00
CA CYS A 313 2.07 -1.32 11.92
C CYS A 313 0.92 -1.88 12.72
N ARG A 314 0.00 -1.03 13.19
CA ARG A 314 -1.20 -1.46 13.92
C ARG A 314 -2.42 -0.67 13.52
N ARG A 315 -3.60 -1.30 13.65
CA ARG A 315 -4.91 -0.64 13.62
C ARG A 315 -5.73 -1.02 14.86
N PRO A 316 -6.65 -0.17 15.31
CA PRO A 316 -7.65 -0.57 16.30
C PRO A 316 -8.57 -1.66 15.71
N ASN A 317 -8.89 -2.67 16.51
CA ASN A 317 -9.89 -3.68 16.19
C ASN A 317 -10.84 -3.84 17.39
N GLY A 318 -11.90 -3.01 17.43
CA GLY A 318 -12.81 -2.95 18.54
C GLY A 318 -12.25 -2.27 19.79
N PHE A 319 -12.89 -2.53 20.94
CA PHE A 319 -12.51 -1.89 22.21
C PHE A 319 -11.26 -2.54 22.80
N LEU A 320 -10.17 -1.78 22.90
CA LEU A 320 -8.86 -2.18 23.47
C LEU A 320 -8.16 -3.36 22.75
N ARG A 321 -8.55 -3.70 21.53
CA ARG A 321 -7.85 -4.68 20.69
C ARG A 321 -7.15 -3.99 19.53
N TYR A 322 -6.07 -4.61 19.08
CA TYR A 322 -5.29 -4.13 17.93
C TYR A 322 -4.99 -5.30 17.00
N GLU A 323 -5.05 -5.03 15.73
CA GLU A 323 -4.47 -5.87 14.70
C GLU A 323 -3.14 -5.30 14.27
N TYR A 324 -2.23 -6.19 13.87
CA TYR A 324 -0.87 -5.84 13.50
C TYR A 324 -0.57 -6.32 12.08
N HIS A 325 0.19 -5.51 11.38
CA HIS A 325 0.72 -5.84 10.07
C HIS A 325 2.20 -5.48 10.01
N ALA A 326 2.98 -6.24 9.23
CA ALA A 326 4.39 -6.00 9.02
C ALA A 326 4.67 -5.67 7.56
N VAL A 327 5.48 -4.64 7.33
CA VAL A 327 5.99 -4.23 6.02
C VAL A 327 7.47 -3.94 6.11
N ALA A 328 8.20 -3.99 4.99
CA ALA A 328 9.61 -3.60 4.97
C ALA A 328 9.76 -2.15 4.48
N LEU A 329 10.58 -1.36 5.17
CA LEU A 329 11.05 -0.07 4.66
C LEU A 329 12.17 -0.33 3.65
N THR A 330 11.99 0.14 2.42
CA THR A 330 12.90 -0.11 1.30
C THR A 330 13.41 1.15 0.61
N GLY A 331 12.87 2.32 0.97
CA GLY A 331 13.30 3.57 0.37
C GLY A 331 12.69 4.81 1.04
N TYR A 332 13.15 5.95 0.61
CA TYR A 332 12.60 7.25 1.00
C TYR A 332 12.65 8.24 -0.17
N LEU A 333 11.72 9.18 -0.12
CA LEU A 333 11.63 10.33 -1.03
C LEU A 333 11.29 11.55 -0.17
N PHE A 334 12.24 12.47 0.00
CA PHE A 334 12.10 13.66 0.84
C PHE A 334 12.42 14.92 0.05
N SER A 335 11.51 15.89 0.13
CA SER A 335 11.71 17.25 -0.38
C SER A 335 11.57 18.27 0.76
N ASP A 336 11.74 19.55 0.45
CA ASP A 336 11.58 20.63 1.42
C ASP A 336 10.16 20.72 2.00
N THR A 337 9.17 20.29 1.22
CA THR A 337 7.75 20.43 1.55
C THR A 337 7.02 19.12 1.78
N GLN A 338 7.55 18.00 1.25
CA GLN A 338 6.89 16.71 1.26
C GLN A 338 7.86 15.59 1.64
N THR A 339 7.33 14.56 2.25
CA THR A 339 8.08 13.37 2.61
C THR A 339 7.25 12.12 2.35
N ALA A 340 7.88 11.13 1.72
CA ALA A 340 7.31 9.81 1.53
C ALA A 340 8.35 8.72 1.83
N VAL A 341 7.89 7.54 2.18
CA VAL A 341 8.69 6.32 2.28
C VAL A 341 8.23 5.30 1.26
N GLN A 342 9.17 4.51 0.76
CA GLN A 342 8.83 3.31 0.01
C GLN A 342 8.80 2.12 0.96
N ILE A 343 7.76 1.34 0.87
CA ILE A 343 7.61 0.08 1.60
C ILE A 343 7.38 -1.07 0.64
N MET A 344 7.81 -2.27 1.03
CA MET A 344 7.36 -3.54 0.47
C MET A 344 6.26 -4.09 1.37
N ASP A 345 5.10 -4.35 0.80
CA ASP A 345 3.93 -4.89 1.51
C ASP A 345 3.69 -6.35 1.07
N PRO A 346 3.96 -7.33 1.97
CA PRO A 346 3.82 -8.74 1.63
C PRO A 346 2.37 -9.18 1.42
N ALA A 347 1.41 -8.39 1.88
CA ALA A 347 -0.01 -8.69 1.74
C ALA A 347 -0.50 -8.45 0.31
N TYR A 348 0.04 -7.45 -0.37
CA TYR A 348 -0.28 -7.11 -1.76
C TYR A 348 0.83 -7.49 -2.73
N GLU A 349 1.92 -8.07 -2.24
CA GLU A 349 3.08 -8.45 -3.05
C GLU A 349 3.61 -7.29 -3.92
N CYS A 350 3.64 -6.09 -3.35
CA CYS A 350 3.98 -4.89 -4.11
C CYS A 350 4.82 -3.90 -3.30
N PHE A 351 5.43 -2.95 -4.01
CA PHE A 351 5.99 -1.74 -3.44
C PHE A 351 4.96 -0.62 -3.45
N LYS A 352 4.99 0.23 -2.41
CA LYS A 352 4.15 1.41 -2.28
C LYS A 352 4.97 2.60 -1.81
N LEU A 353 4.62 3.77 -2.33
CA LEU A 353 5.00 5.04 -1.73
C LEU A 353 3.92 5.48 -0.75
N ALA A 354 4.31 5.94 0.42
CA ALA A 354 3.39 6.44 1.44
C ALA A 354 3.84 7.82 1.93
N SER A 355 2.97 8.81 1.79
CA SER A 355 3.23 10.17 2.27
C SER A 355 3.05 10.29 3.78
N TYR A 356 3.83 11.19 4.39
CA TYR A 356 3.70 11.50 5.81
C TYR A 356 2.53 12.47 6.07
N ASN A 357 1.65 12.16 7.00
CA ASN A 357 0.48 12.99 7.31
C ASN A 357 0.76 14.16 8.29
N GLY A 358 2.04 14.42 8.58
CA GLY A 358 2.47 15.42 9.56
C GLY A 358 2.48 14.93 11.03
N SER A 359 2.10 13.67 11.29
CA SER A 359 2.11 13.04 12.61
C SER A 359 2.58 11.59 12.57
N ASN A 360 2.06 10.83 11.62
CA ASN A 360 2.29 9.39 11.52
C ASN A 360 2.51 8.97 10.07
N TRP A 361 3.09 7.81 9.88
CA TRP A 361 3.08 7.05 8.64
C TRP A 361 1.91 6.09 8.70
N THR A 362 1.02 6.16 7.71
CA THR A 362 -0.18 5.30 7.64
C THR A 362 -0.25 4.59 6.30
N PHE A 363 -0.77 3.37 6.33
CA PHE A 363 -0.89 2.50 5.16
C PHE A 363 -2.32 1.99 5.05
N PRO A 364 -2.92 1.99 3.84
CA PRO A 364 -4.30 1.56 3.64
C PRO A 364 -4.41 0.05 3.58
N PHE A 365 -5.57 -0.46 4.03
CA PHE A 365 -5.99 -1.83 3.85
C PHE A 365 -7.54 -1.87 3.82
N GLY A 366 -8.13 -1.96 2.63
CA GLY A 366 -9.58 -1.86 2.45
C GLY A 366 -10.13 -0.58 3.09
N THR A 367 -11.07 -0.71 4.01
CA THR A 367 -11.68 0.43 4.74
C THR A 367 -10.82 0.93 5.92
N TYR A 368 -9.68 0.29 6.19
CA TYR A 368 -8.87 0.56 7.37
C TYR A 368 -7.53 1.21 7.03
N THR A 369 -6.92 1.80 8.07
CA THR A 369 -5.53 2.27 8.02
C THR A 369 -4.70 1.62 9.11
N TYR A 370 -3.48 1.23 8.76
CA TYR A 370 -2.45 0.80 9.71
C TYR A 370 -1.47 1.93 9.98
N THR A 371 -1.14 2.17 11.24
CA THR A 371 -0.16 3.18 11.65
C THR A 371 1.15 2.51 12.03
N TRP A 372 2.28 2.97 11.49
CA TRP A 372 3.62 2.51 11.88
C TRP A 372 3.90 2.86 13.33
N ILE A 373 4.31 1.87 14.13
CA ILE A 373 4.52 2.03 15.60
C ILE A 373 5.88 1.56 16.10
N LYS A 374 6.50 0.57 15.46
CA LYS A 374 7.80 0.00 15.85
C LYS A 374 8.62 -0.35 14.63
N THR A 375 9.95 -0.42 14.84
CA THR A 375 10.93 -0.76 13.82
C THR A 375 11.89 -1.81 14.37
N ILE A 376 12.30 -2.80 13.56
CA ILE A 376 13.52 -3.54 13.80
C ILE A 376 14.55 -3.07 12.78
N ARG A 377 15.61 -2.47 13.28
CA ARG A 377 16.74 -1.96 12.53
C ARG A 377 17.91 -2.92 12.63
N LEU A 378 18.63 -3.13 11.54
CA LEU A 378 19.91 -3.83 11.55
C LEU A 378 21.02 -2.87 12.01
N LEU A 379 21.80 -3.29 12.97
CA LEU A 379 23.05 -2.64 13.38
C LEU A 379 24.19 -3.61 13.12
N TYR A 380 25.42 -3.10 13.04
CA TYR A 380 26.60 -3.93 12.84
C TYR A 380 27.51 -3.89 14.07
N ASN A 381 27.95 -5.06 14.51
CA ASN A 381 29.09 -5.14 15.42
C ASN A 381 30.36 -4.98 14.59
N VAL A 382 31.04 -3.85 14.79
CA VAL A 382 32.36 -3.57 14.22
C VAL A 382 33.42 -4.20 15.08
#